data_7e7e17b8fbfbc58cd63fdb4a6242c3c6
#
_entry.id   7e7e17b8fbfbc58cd63fdb4a6242c3c6
#
_cell.length_a   1.000
_cell.length_b   1.000
_cell.length_c   1.000
_cell.angle_alpha   90.00
_cell.angle_beta   90.00
_cell.angle_gamma   90.00
#
_symmetry.space_group_name_H-M   'P 1'
#
loop_
_entity.id
_entity.type
_entity.pdbx_description
1 polymer ?
#
loop_
_entity_poly.entity_id
_entity_poly.type
_entity_poly.pdbx_seq_one_letter_code
_entity_poly.pdbx_strand_id
1 'polypeptide(L)'
;MLLSFQSFAQDANDEAVTFIGLQRDFAGATLGYRKTTIEGKGSEGKALVIYLHGGSSCGTDNTTQMAEPGIDSIAHYLVKQQLSAVFVVPQCSDRTKGWGGMAKNVKALLDFTVQTEGIDPSRIYIFGGSMGGTGTWKLLSTYPYYFAAAMPCAANPKGMSADNVATTPVYNVMGLADKIMGSDVRAIAESFIAQLQLLGDDVKYETVPDWSHEITCIQSYSTARLNWVFAHSNELVNGIESVYGEGQTLPSDASASDAWYTLMGVRVSKPSAPGLYLHHGKKVVVK
;
A
#
# COMPACT_ATOMS: atom_id res chain seq x y z
N MET A 1 28.84 -23.11 -16.59
CA MET A 1 27.49 -23.19 -17.15
C MET A 1 26.87 -21.81 -17.00
N LEU A 2 26.93 -21.03 -18.07
CA LEU A 2 26.43 -19.64 -18.07
C LEU A 2 24.89 -19.69 -18.11
N LEU A 3 24.24 -19.25 -17.02
CA LEU A 3 22.79 -18.99 -17.03
C LEU A 3 22.58 -17.72 -17.86
N SER A 4 22.06 -17.88 -19.04
CA SER A 4 21.56 -16.77 -19.86
C SER A 4 20.35 -16.18 -19.16
N PHE A 5 20.48 -14.98 -18.62
CA PHE A 5 19.34 -14.13 -18.27
C PHE A 5 18.62 -13.81 -19.59
N GLN A 6 17.45 -14.37 -19.79
CA GLN A 6 16.55 -13.87 -20.82
C GLN A 6 16.06 -12.50 -20.34
N SER A 7 16.64 -11.46 -20.90
CA SER A 7 16.03 -10.15 -20.88
C SER A 7 14.71 -10.29 -21.63
N PHE A 8 13.60 -10.08 -20.93
CA PHE A 8 12.34 -9.83 -21.61
C PHE A 8 12.56 -8.62 -22.53
N ALA A 9 12.31 -8.80 -23.81
CA ALA A 9 12.46 -7.74 -24.80
C ALA A 9 11.63 -6.56 -24.34
N GLN A 10 12.34 -5.51 -23.95
CA GLN A 10 11.80 -4.19 -23.71
C GLN A 10 11.37 -3.69 -25.08
N ASP A 11 10.09 -3.39 -25.25
CA ASP A 11 9.60 -2.72 -26.45
C ASP A 11 10.42 -1.44 -26.63
N ALA A 12 10.99 -1.22 -27.80
CA ALA A 12 11.95 -0.15 -28.11
C ALA A 12 11.37 1.27 -28.01
N ASN A 13 10.17 1.44 -27.46
CA ASN A 13 9.46 2.71 -27.24
C ASN A 13 9.12 2.99 -25.76
N ASP A 14 9.60 2.21 -24.78
CA ASP A 14 9.37 2.51 -23.38
C ASP A 14 10.36 3.60 -22.92
N GLU A 15 9.88 4.83 -22.75
CA GLU A 15 10.64 5.88 -22.09
C GLU A 15 10.92 5.46 -20.64
N ALA A 16 12.20 5.47 -20.26
CA ALA A 16 12.63 5.14 -18.91
C ALA A 16 12.00 6.11 -17.89
N VAL A 17 11.26 5.57 -16.91
CA VAL A 17 10.68 6.39 -15.86
C VAL A 17 11.78 6.89 -14.93
N THR A 18 11.93 8.21 -14.84
CA THR A 18 12.98 8.84 -14.03
C THR A 18 12.46 9.17 -12.63
N PHE A 19 13.19 8.72 -11.62
CA PHE A 19 12.93 9.03 -10.22
C PHE A 19 13.92 10.06 -9.68
N ILE A 20 13.43 11.12 -9.06
CA ILE A 20 14.26 12.10 -8.35
C ILE A 20 14.54 11.65 -6.92
N GLY A 21 15.77 11.89 -6.43
CA GLY A 21 16.14 11.62 -5.04
C GLY A 21 15.76 12.78 -4.14
N LEU A 22 15.07 12.50 -3.04
CA LEU A 22 14.62 13.45 -2.03
C LEU A 22 14.99 12.94 -0.64
N GLN A 23 15.11 13.88 0.30
CA GLN A 23 15.35 13.57 1.71
C GLN A 23 14.64 14.59 2.59
N ARG A 24 13.96 14.11 3.63
CA ARG A 24 13.25 14.97 4.55
C ARG A 24 13.05 14.30 5.91
N ASP A 25 12.86 15.11 6.95
CA ASP A 25 12.49 14.60 8.26
C ASP A 25 11.00 14.29 8.31
N PHE A 26 10.69 13.05 8.66
CA PHE A 26 9.35 12.57 8.86
C PHE A 26 9.23 11.91 10.24
N ALA A 27 8.34 12.41 11.07
CA ALA A 27 8.07 11.88 12.40
C ALA A 27 9.34 11.68 13.28
N GLY A 28 10.29 12.63 13.18
CA GLY A 28 11.51 12.69 14.01
C GLY A 28 12.66 11.81 13.51
N ALA A 29 12.64 11.39 12.25
CA ALA A 29 13.78 10.75 11.60
C ALA A 29 13.89 11.18 10.14
N THR A 30 15.12 11.36 9.68
CA THR A 30 15.40 11.66 8.29
C THR A 30 15.16 10.42 7.43
N LEU A 31 14.32 10.56 6.41
CA LEU A 31 14.00 9.50 5.44
C LEU A 31 14.41 9.95 4.04
N GLY A 32 15.33 9.20 3.42
CA GLY A 32 15.60 9.29 1.99
C GLY A 32 14.53 8.53 1.20
N TYR A 33 14.08 9.11 0.10
CA TYR A 33 13.14 8.46 -0.80
C TYR A 33 13.33 8.91 -2.25
N ARG A 34 12.95 8.05 -3.17
CA ARG A 34 12.85 8.37 -4.60
C ARG A 34 11.41 8.64 -4.96
N LYS A 35 11.19 9.60 -5.84
CA LYS A 35 9.85 10.00 -6.29
C LYS A 35 9.81 10.22 -7.79
N THR A 36 8.74 9.78 -8.43
CA THR A 36 8.36 10.18 -9.78
C THR A 36 6.89 10.58 -9.82
N THR A 37 6.54 11.41 -10.80
CA THR A 37 5.15 11.72 -11.12
C THR A 37 4.88 11.23 -12.53
N ILE A 38 3.84 10.45 -12.69
CA ILE A 38 3.36 9.92 -13.97
C ILE A 38 2.05 10.63 -14.27
N GLU A 39 2.02 11.35 -15.38
CA GLU A 39 0.80 12.03 -15.83
C GLU A 39 0.02 11.09 -16.76
N GLY A 40 -1.16 10.71 -16.33
CA GLY A 40 -2.08 9.86 -17.08
C GLY A 40 -3.11 10.68 -17.86
N LYS A 41 -3.90 9.98 -18.68
CA LYS A 41 -4.99 10.57 -19.47
C LYS A 41 -6.37 10.17 -18.98
N GLY A 42 -6.44 9.31 -17.94
CA GLY A 42 -7.70 8.86 -17.33
C GLY A 42 -8.38 10.01 -16.56
N SER A 43 -9.70 9.88 -16.38
CA SER A 43 -10.51 10.80 -15.57
C SER A 43 -10.44 10.50 -14.07
N GLU A 44 -9.75 9.43 -13.69
CA GLU A 44 -9.58 9.02 -12.29
C GLU A 44 -8.61 9.95 -11.57
N GLY A 45 -8.85 10.18 -10.27
CA GLY A 45 -7.97 10.97 -9.42
C GLY A 45 -6.54 10.44 -9.38
N LYS A 46 -5.57 11.32 -9.13
CA LYS A 46 -4.14 10.97 -9.07
C LYS A 46 -3.88 10.00 -7.92
N ALA A 47 -3.33 8.84 -8.23
CA ALA A 47 -2.99 7.81 -7.25
C ALA A 47 -1.69 8.11 -6.49
N LEU A 48 -1.57 7.60 -5.26
CA LEU A 48 -0.29 7.47 -4.56
C LEU A 48 0.12 6.01 -4.53
N VAL A 49 1.30 5.72 -5.04
CA VAL A 49 1.90 4.39 -5.04
C VAL A 49 3.15 4.41 -4.18
N ILE A 50 3.28 3.44 -3.28
CA ILE A 50 4.50 3.23 -2.49
C ILE A 50 5.02 1.82 -2.67
N TYR A 51 6.35 1.69 -2.85
CA TYR A 51 7.05 0.41 -2.85
C TYR A 51 8.03 0.33 -1.69
N LEU A 52 7.91 -0.71 -0.87
CA LEU A 52 8.81 -1.03 0.22
C LEU A 52 9.79 -2.11 -0.23
N HIS A 53 11.08 -1.77 -0.26
CA HIS A 53 12.13 -2.68 -0.73
C HIS A 53 12.46 -3.81 0.25
N GLY A 54 13.16 -4.83 -0.23
CA GLY A 54 13.66 -5.96 0.53
C GLY A 54 14.86 -5.61 1.44
N GLY A 55 15.26 -6.57 2.28
CA GLY A 55 16.30 -6.34 3.27
C GLY A 55 17.72 -6.09 2.70
N SER A 56 17.98 -6.52 1.44
CA SER A 56 19.26 -6.27 0.76
C SER A 56 19.46 -4.80 0.37
N SER A 57 18.38 -4.03 0.25
CA SER A 57 18.39 -2.66 -0.23
C SER A 57 18.35 -1.62 0.89
N CYS A 58 18.52 -2.06 2.16
CA CYS A 58 18.68 -1.17 3.31
C CYS A 58 19.94 -0.31 3.18
N GLY A 59 19.81 0.95 3.55
CA GLY A 59 20.91 1.91 3.49
C GLY A 59 20.46 3.34 3.71
N THR A 60 21.39 4.27 3.48
CA THR A 60 21.14 5.71 3.59
C THR A 60 21.61 6.47 2.36
N ASP A 61 21.97 5.75 1.30
CA ASP A 61 22.46 6.31 0.03
C ASP A 61 21.35 6.82 -0.88
N ASN A 62 20.10 6.49 -0.55
CA ASN A 62 18.91 6.80 -1.33
C ASN A 62 19.03 6.38 -2.81
N THR A 63 19.72 5.27 -3.07
CA THR A 63 20.02 4.76 -4.42
C THR A 63 19.83 3.25 -4.51
N THR A 64 20.35 2.49 -3.56
CA THR A 64 20.37 1.01 -3.58
C THR A 64 18.97 0.42 -3.66
N GLN A 65 17.95 1.06 -3.05
CA GLN A 65 16.56 0.59 -3.11
C GLN A 65 15.98 0.55 -4.53
N MET A 66 16.54 1.33 -5.45
CA MET A 66 16.06 1.39 -6.84
C MET A 66 16.47 0.18 -7.69
N ALA A 67 17.30 -0.71 -7.16
CA ALA A 67 17.67 -1.97 -7.81
C ALA A 67 16.58 -3.06 -7.73
N GLU A 68 15.45 -2.79 -7.06
CA GLU A 68 14.33 -3.72 -6.93
C GLU A 68 13.48 -3.75 -8.23
N PRO A 69 13.45 -4.87 -8.98
CA PRO A 69 12.78 -4.91 -10.30
C PRO A 69 11.25 -4.67 -10.24
N GLY A 70 10.63 -4.88 -9.09
CA GLY A 70 9.22 -4.58 -8.87
C GLY A 70 8.87 -3.10 -9.07
N ILE A 71 9.83 -2.20 -8.83
CA ILE A 71 9.65 -0.77 -9.03
C ILE A 71 9.45 -0.46 -10.51
N ASP A 72 10.32 -1.00 -11.37
CA ASP A 72 10.23 -0.81 -12.82
C ASP A 72 8.94 -1.41 -13.37
N SER A 73 8.59 -2.63 -12.93
CA SER A 73 7.35 -3.29 -13.36
C SER A 73 6.11 -2.46 -13.06
N ILE A 74 6.02 -1.87 -11.86
CA ILE A 74 4.90 -1.02 -11.46
C ILE A 74 4.94 0.31 -12.22
N ALA A 75 6.10 0.95 -12.36
CA ALA A 75 6.24 2.22 -13.09
C ALA A 75 5.82 2.08 -14.56
N HIS A 76 6.31 1.05 -15.26
CA HIS A 76 5.91 0.76 -16.64
C HIS A 76 4.42 0.44 -16.76
N TYR A 77 3.85 -0.29 -15.79
CA TYR A 77 2.41 -0.54 -15.76
C TYR A 77 1.63 0.77 -15.69
N LEU A 78 1.98 1.69 -14.79
CA LEU A 78 1.31 2.99 -14.63
C LEU A 78 1.35 3.81 -15.93
N VAL A 79 2.51 3.87 -16.58
CA VAL A 79 2.69 4.55 -17.87
C VAL A 79 1.83 3.89 -18.96
N LYS A 80 1.90 2.58 -19.09
CA LYS A 80 1.18 1.83 -20.12
C LYS A 80 -0.34 1.92 -19.96
N GLN A 81 -0.84 1.91 -18.73
CA GLN A 81 -2.26 2.09 -18.43
C GLN A 81 -2.70 3.56 -18.41
N GLN A 82 -1.78 4.50 -18.63
CA GLN A 82 -2.03 5.95 -18.60
C GLN A 82 -2.70 6.41 -17.28
N LEU A 83 -2.27 5.82 -16.16
CA LEU A 83 -2.76 6.18 -14.82
C LEU A 83 -1.97 7.37 -14.28
N SER A 84 -2.67 8.41 -13.82
CA SER A 84 -2.03 9.51 -13.09
C SER A 84 -1.60 9.04 -11.71
N ALA A 85 -0.30 9.16 -11.38
CA ALA A 85 0.22 8.71 -10.10
C ALA A 85 1.45 9.49 -9.63
N VAL A 86 1.59 9.61 -8.32
CA VAL A 86 2.88 9.87 -7.67
C VAL A 86 3.38 8.53 -7.12
N PHE A 87 4.59 8.15 -7.51
CA PHE A 87 5.19 6.91 -7.04
C PHE A 87 6.39 7.22 -6.15
N VAL A 88 6.37 6.76 -4.89
CA VAL A 88 7.41 6.97 -3.89
C VAL A 88 8.06 5.67 -3.49
N VAL A 89 9.39 5.68 -3.36
CA VAL A 89 10.22 4.54 -2.96
C VAL A 89 11.15 5.00 -1.83
N PRO A 90 10.73 4.90 -0.56
CA PRO A 90 11.58 5.23 0.58
C PRO A 90 12.69 4.20 0.75
N GLN A 91 13.78 4.59 1.45
CA GLN A 91 14.85 3.67 1.83
C GLN A 91 14.83 3.43 3.34
N CYS A 92 14.75 2.16 3.74
CA CYS A 92 14.88 1.74 5.12
C CYS A 92 16.35 1.79 5.55
N SER A 93 16.66 2.61 6.54
CA SER A 93 18.04 2.80 7.00
C SER A 93 18.53 1.73 7.98
N ASP A 94 17.62 0.96 8.60
CA ASP A 94 17.94 -0.01 9.64
C ASP A 94 17.28 -1.36 9.35
N ARG A 95 18.06 -2.29 8.81
CA ARG A 95 17.58 -3.64 8.48
C ARG A 95 17.05 -4.41 9.70
N THR A 96 17.60 -4.15 10.87
CA THR A 96 17.22 -4.86 12.11
C THR A 96 15.82 -4.47 12.56
N LYS A 97 15.49 -3.17 12.48
CA LYS A 97 14.16 -2.65 12.80
C LYS A 97 13.19 -2.85 11.63
N GLY A 98 13.70 -2.91 10.42
CA GLY A 98 12.93 -3.04 9.20
C GLY A 98 11.84 -1.98 9.07
N TRP A 99 10.89 -2.21 8.19
CA TRP A 99 9.77 -1.29 7.95
C TRP A 99 8.83 -1.18 9.15
N GLY A 100 8.78 -2.19 10.02
CA GLY A 100 8.01 -2.13 11.26
C GLY A 100 8.47 -1.01 12.19
N GLY A 101 9.79 -0.82 12.31
CA GLY A 101 10.38 0.26 13.10
C GLY A 101 10.22 1.65 12.46
N MET A 102 9.96 1.71 11.16
CA MET A 102 9.80 2.94 10.38
C MET A 102 8.35 3.23 9.98
N ALA A 103 7.38 2.47 10.46
CA ALA A 103 5.98 2.58 10.02
C ALA A 103 5.41 4.00 10.16
N LYS A 104 5.71 4.71 11.27
CA LYS A 104 5.28 6.09 11.48
C LYS A 104 5.96 7.08 10.53
N ASN A 105 7.22 6.84 10.16
CA ASN A 105 7.96 7.71 9.24
C ASN A 105 7.42 7.54 7.82
N VAL A 106 7.16 6.30 7.41
CA VAL A 106 6.50 5.98 6.13
C VAL A 106 5.11 6.61 6.06
N LYS A 107 4.29 6.47 7.13
CA LYS A 107 2.97 7.09 7.19
C LYS A 107 3.05 8.61 7.03
N ALA A 108 4.00 9.27 7.69
CA ALA A 108 4.20 10.71 7.59
C ALA A 108 4.65 11.15 6.17
N LEU A 109 5.47 10.34 5.47
CA LEU A 109 5.80 10.56 4.06
C LEU A 109 4.55 10.47 3.18
N LEU A 110 3.71 9.46 3.39
CA LEU A 110 2.46 9.29 2.63
C LEU A 110 1.51 10.46 2.86
N ASP A 111 1.26 10.86 4.12
CA ASP A 111 0.39 11.98 4.46
C ASP A 111 0.89 13.30 3.86
N PHE A 112 2.21 13.53 3.91
CA PHE A 112 2.83 14.68 3.27
C PHE A 112 2.59 14.67 1.76
N THR A 113 2.78 13.53 1.11
CA THR A 113 2.58 13.40 -0.34
C THR A 113 1.11 13.63 -0.71
N VAL A 114 0.17 13.06 0.05
CA VAL A 114 -1.28 13.29 -0.15
C VAL A 114 -1.59 14.80 -0.09
N GLN A 115 -1.05 15.50 0.90
CA GLN A 115 -1.32 16.92 1.11
C GLN A 115 -0.69 17.86 0.06
N THR A 116 0.45 17.45 -0.54
CA THR A 116 1.24 18.36 -1.39
C THR A 116 1.17 18.06 -2.88
N GLU A 117 0.73 16.86 -3.28
CA GLU A 117 0.80 16.41 -4.68
C GLU A 117 -0.58 16.27 -5.35
N GLY A 118 -1.66 16.67 -4.68
CA GLY A 118 -3.02 16.57 -5.22
C GLY A 118 -3.47 15.11 -5.41
N ILE A 119 -3.14 14.26 -4.46
CA ILE A 119 -3.50 12.84 -4.47
C ILE A 119 -4.98 12.67 -4.12
N ASP A 120 -5.65 11.78 -4.84
CA ASP A 120 -6.95 11.25 -4.45
C ASP A 120 -6.74 10.29 -3.25
N PRO A 121 -7.21 10.63 -2.05
CA PRO A 121 -6.98 9.82 -0.86
C PRO A 121 -7.66 8.45 -0.91
N SER A 122 -8.59 8.21 -1.83
CA SER A 122 -9.17 6.90 -2.07
C SER A 122 -8.28 5.97 -2.91
N ARG A 123 -7.16 6.48 -3.45
CA ARG A 123 -6.30 5.77 -4.40
C ARG A 123 -4.86 5.67 -3.89
N ILE A 124 -4.67 5.13 -2.70
CA ILE A 124 -3.34 4.91 -2.09
C ILE A 124 -3.01 3.42 -2.11
N TYR A 125 -1.97 3.02 -2.83
CA TYR A 125 -1.60 1.62 -3.04
C TYR A 125 -0.22 1.32 -2.48
N ILE A 126 -0.06 0.16 -1.83
CA ILE A 126 1.19 -0.25 -1.20
C ILE A 126 1.67 -1.61 -1.70
N PHE A 127 2.94 -1.67 -2.05
CA PHE A 127 3.63 -2.84 -2.59
C PHE A 127 4.89 -3.14 -1.80
N GLY A 128 5.35 -4.40 -1.83
CA GLY A 128 6.65 -4.76 -1.28
C GLY A 128 6.93 -6.25 -1.34
N GLY A 129 8.22 -6.59 -1.50
CA GLY A 129 8.72 -7.95 -1.47
C GLY A 129 9.57 -8.24 -0.23
N SER A 130 9.57 -9.47 0.28
CA SER A 130 10.43 -9.90 1.39
C SER A 130 10.21 -9.05 2.65
N MET A 131 11.26 -8.39 3.15
CA MET A 131 11.15 -7.43 4.25
C MET A 131 10.14 -6.31 3.93
N GLY A 132 10.09 -5.84 2.67
CA GLY A 132 9.10 -4.86 2.21
C GLY A 132 7.67 -5.39 2.24
N GLY A 133 7.47 -6.63 1.86
CA GLY A 133 6.15 -7.28 1.97
C GLY A 133 5.70 -7.45 3.42
N THR A 134 6.62 -7.84 4.32
CA THR A 134 6.34 -7.86 5.78
C THR A 134 6.04 -6.45 6.30
N GLY A 135 6.74 -5.43 5.76
CA GLY A 135 6.44 -4.01 6.01
C GLY A 135 5.05 -3.60 5.53
N THR A 136 4.64 -4.08 4.35
CA THR A 136 3.30 -3.87 3.82
C THR A 136 2.24 -4.41 4.79
N TRP A 137 2.35 -5.67 5.21
CA TRP A 137 1.47 -6.24 6.24
C TRP A 137 1.44 -5.41 7.51
N LYS A 138 2.61 -4.92 7.95
CA LYS A 138 2.72 -4.09 9.16
C LYS A 138 2.00 -2.77 9.03
N LEU A 139 2.10 -2.09 7.87
CA LEU A 139 1.41 -0.83 7.66
C LEU A 139 -0.11 -1.02 7.59
N LEU A 140 -0.60 -2.07 6.92
CA LEU A 140 -2.02 -2.41 6.91
C LEU A 140 -2.55 -2.66 8.33
N SER A 141 -1.85 -3.46 9.11
CA SER A 141 -2.21 -3.78 10.50
C SER A 141 -2.16 -2.56 11.44
N THR A 142 -1.31 -1.56 11.13
CA THR A 142 -1.13 -0.37 11.97
C THR A 142 -2.07 0.77 11.57
N TYR A 143 -2.39 0.90 10.29
CA TYR A 143 -3.18 1.98 9.71
C TYR A 143 -4.38 1.42 8.91
N PRO A 144 -5.39 0.86 9.59
CA PRO A 144 -6.59 0.37 8.94
C PRO A 144 -7.29 1.50 8.17
N TYR A 145 -8.01 1.15 7.10
CA TYR A 145 -8.77 2.08 6.25
C TYR A 145 -7.92 3.13 5.52
N TYR A 146 -6.60 2.96 5.44
CA TYR A 146 -5.73 3.95 4.80
C TYR A 146 -5.43 3.66 3.33
N PHE A 147 -5.34 2.39 2.96
CA PHE A 147 -4.96 1.96 1.62
C PHE A 147 -6.16 1.49 0.81
N ALA A 148 -6.14 1.76 -0.50
CA ALA A 148 -7.10 1.26 -1.45
C ALA A 148 -6.91 -0.24 -1.73
N ALA A 149 -5.68 -0.66 -1.89
CA ALA A 149 -5.28 -2.06 -1.99
C ALA A 149 -3.80 -2.23 -1.68
N ALA A 150 -3.39 -3.48 -1.45
CA ALA A 150 -2.02 -3.83 -1.11
C ALA A 150 -1.55 -5.11 -1.80
N MET A 151 -0.24 -5.19 -2.09
CA MET A 151 0.35 -6.40 -2.66
C MET A 151 1.66 -6.77 -1.96
N PRO A 152 1.60 -7.43 -0.78
CA PRO A 152 2.75 -8.04 -0.14
C PRO A 152 3.16 -9.34 -0.84
N CYS A 153 4.45 -9.50 -1.19
CA CYS A 153 4.99 -10.68 -1.86
C CYS A 153 6.12 -11.31 -1.05
N ALA A 154 6.24 -12.64 -1.04
CA ALA A 154 7.26 -13.40 -0.32
C ALA A 154 7.41 -12.88 1.13
N ALA A 155 6.31 -12.77 1.88
CA ALA A 155 6.23 -11.98 3.10
C ALA A 155 5.60 -12.74 4.27
N ASN A 156 5.94 -12.32 5.49
CA ASN A 156 5.46 -12.93 6.74
C ASN A 156 4.44 -12.03 7.44
N PRO A 157 3.15 -12.42 7.54
CA PRO A 157 2.12 -11.67 8.26
C PRO A 157 2.08 -11.97 9.77
N LYS A 158 3.05 -12.68 10.33
CA LYS A 158 3.06 -13.08 11.75
C LYS A 158 2.91 -11.88 12.68
N GLY A 159 1.95 -11.97 13.60
CA GLY A 159 1.71 -10.94 14.62
C GLY A 159 0.95 -9.71 14.10
N MET A 160 0.39 -9.77 12.91
CA MET A 160 -0.48 -8.71 12.39
C MET A 160 -1.93 -8.91 12.87
N SER A 161 -2.70 -7.82 12.95
CA SER A 161 -4.13 -7.86 13.28
C SER A 161 -4.94 -8.14 12.02
N ALA A 162 -5.63 -9.27 11.98
CA ALA A 162 -6.50 -9.61 10.85
C ALA A 162 -7.66 -8.60 10.72
N ASP A 163 -8.28 -8.19 11.85
CA ASP A 163 -9.37 -7.19 11.84
C ASP A 163 -8.94 -5.86 11.21
N ASN A 164 -7.71 -5.43 11.47
CA ASN A 164 -7.19 -4.18 10.89
C ASN A 164 -6.83 -4.35 9.41
N VAL A 165 -6.25 -5.49 9.04
CA VAL A 165 -5.85 -5.77 7.66
C VAL A 165 -7.07 -5.97 6.76
N ALA A 166 -8.12 -6.65 7.24
CA ALA A 166 -9.36 -6.90 6.50
C ALA A 166 -10.15 -5.63 6.12
N THR A 167 -9.57 -4.46 6.33
CA THR A 167 -10.08 -3.16 5.86
C THR A 167 -9.51 -2.74 4.51
N THR A 168 -8.65 -3.58 3.91
CA THR A 168 -7.90 -3.26 2.69
C THR A 168 -7.79 -4.50 1.80
N PRO A 169 -8.29 -4.49 0.57
CA PRO A 169 -8.09 -5.57 -0.39
C PRO A 169 -6.61 -5.94 -0.57
N VAL A 170 -6.31 -7.24 -0.53
CA VAL A 170 -4.92 -7.71 -0.57
C VAL A 170 -4.69 -8.77 -1.65
N TYR A 171 -3.65 -8.60 -2.46
CA TYR A 171 -3.10 -9.65 -3.33
C TYR A 171 -1.78 -10.15 -2.77
N ASN A 172 -1.77 -11.35 -2.17
CA ASN A 172 -0.54 -11.95 -1.64
C ASN A 172 0.01 -13.03 -2.58
N VAL A 173 1.30 -12.98 -2.89
CA VAL A 173 2.00 -13.98 -3.72
C VAL A 173 3.12 -14.63 -2.93
N MET A 174 3.17 -15.97 -2.95
CA MET A 174 4.18 -16.78 -2.29
C MET A 174 4.75 -17.83 -3.23
N GLY A 175 6.07 -17.96 -3.30
CA GLY A 175 6.75 -19.03 -4.04
C GLY A 175 6.81 -20.31 -3.21
N LEU A 176 6.46 -21.46 -3.80
CA LEU A 176 6.57 -22.76 -3.10
C LEU A 176 8.03 -23.24 -2.99
N ALA A 177 8.91 -22.80 -3.89
CA ALA A 177 10.35 -23.05 -3.83
C ALA A 177 11.11 -22.01 -2.97
N ASP A 178 10.42 -21.07 -2.30
CA ASP A 178 11.01 -20.09 -1.42
C ASP A 178 11.55 -20.75 -0.14
N LYS A 179 12.89 -20.82 -0.04
CA LYS A 179 13.60 -21.39 1.11
C LYS A 179 13.86 -20.37 2.22
N ILE A 180 13.72 -19.07 1.94
CA ILE A 180 13.91 -17.99 2.93
C ILE A 180 12.66 -17.86 3.79
N MET A 181 11.48 -17.80 3.18
CA MET A 181 10.22 -17.85 3.93
C MET A 181 9.91 -19.25 4.45
N GLY A 182 10.26 -20.29 3.69
CA GLY A 182 10.06 -21.69 4.08
C GLY A 182 8.58 -22.08 4.24
N SER A 183 8.35 -23.35 4.60
CA SER A 183 7.02 -23.91 4.79
C SER A 183 6.26 -23.27 5.95
N ASP A 184 6.97 -22.94 7.04
CA ASP A 184 6.36 -22.42 8.25
C ASP A 184 5.76 -21.02 8.06
N VAL A 185 6.49 -20.14 7.32
CA VAL A 185 5.96 -18.81 6.99
C VAL A 185 4.80 -18.92 6.01
N ARG A 186 4.85 -19.86 5.06
CA ARG A 186 3.71 -20.11 4.16
C ARG A 186 2.46 -20.57 4.93
N ALA A 187 2.61 -21.50 5.86
CA ALA A 187 1.51 -21.94 6.71
C ALA A 187 0.90 -20.80 7.56
N ILE A 188 1.76 -19.89 8.06
CA ILE A 188 1.31 -18.67 8.75
C ILE A 188 0.53 -17.77 7.78
N ALA A 189 1.04 -17.55 6.57
CA ALA A 189 0.37 -16.75 5.57
C ALA A 189 -0.99 -17.34 5.16
N GLU A 190 -1.06 -18.65 4.90
CA GLU A 190 -2.30 -19.37 4.59
C GLU A 190 -3.35 -19.22 5.70
N SER A 191 -2.93 -19.43 6.96
CA SER A 191 -3.82 -19.26 8.11
C SER A 191 -4.30 -17.82 8.26
N PHE A 192 -3.44 -16.84 8.00
CA PHE A 192 -3.79 -15.43 8.07
C PHE A 192 -4.75 -15.02 6.96
N ILE A 193 -4.51 -15.47 5.73
CA ILE A 193 -5.40 -15.26 4.59
C ILE A 193 -6.79 -15.86 4.85
N ALA A 194 -6.84 -17.07 5.41
CA ALA A 194 -8.13 -17.68 5.78
C ALA A 194 -8.90 -16.84 6.82
N GLN A 195 -8.20 -16.20 7.76
CA GLN A 195 -8.84 -15.26 8.69
C GLN A 195 -9.39 -14.02 7.97
N LEU A 196 -8.64 -13.44 7.02
CA LEU A 196 -9.11 -12.30 6.23
C LEU A 196 -10.36 -12.64 5.42
N GLN A 197 -10.39 -13.83 4.81
CA GLN A 197 -11.56 -14.32 4.06
C GLN A 197 -12.79 -14.50 4.96
N LEU A 198 -12.61 -15.00 6.19
CA LEU A 198 -13.70 -15.11 7.18
C LEU A 198 -14.23 -13.76 7.64
N LEU A 199 -13.39 -12.71 7.62
CA LEU A 199 -13.79 -11.33 7.92
C LEU A 199 -14.43 -10.63 6.71
N GLY A 200 -14.53 -11.29 5.55
CA GLY A 200 -15.16 -10.77 4.35
C GLY A 200 -14.26 -9.87 3.50
N ASP A 201 -12.94 -9.91 3.72
CA ASP A 201 -12.00 -9.14 2.91
C ASP A 201 -11.90 -9.70 1.48
N ASP A 202 -11.71 -8.81 0.49
CA ASP A 202 -11.36 -9.19 -0.87
C ASP A 202 -9.86 -9.52 -0.95
N VAL A 203 -9.55 -10.78 -0.69
CA VAL A 203 -8.16 -11.24 -0.65
C VAL A 203 -7.88 -12.28 -1.72
N LYS A 204 -6.80 -12.08 -2.46
CA LYS A 204 -6.21 -13.07 -3.37
C LYS A 204 -4.95 -13.65 -2.74
N TYR A 205 -4.88 -14.97 -2.71
CA TYR A 205 -3.68 -15.70 -2.32
C TYR A 205 -3.22 -16.60 -3.45
N GLU A 206 -2.03 -16.37 -3.94
CA GLU A 206 -1.46 -17.13 -5.04
C GLU A 206 -0.14 -17.77 -4.61
N THR A 207 -0.03 -19.08 -4.82
CA THR A 207 1.21 -19.82 -4.65
C THR A 207 1.74 -20.28 -6.00
N VAL A 208 3.04 -20.09 -6.25
CA VAL A 208 3.66 -20.47 -7.52
C VAL A 208 4.72 -21.57 -7.28
N PRO A 209 4.56 -22.77 -7.87
CA PRO A 209 5.35 -23.96 -7.54
C PRO A 209 6.86 -23.78 -7.58
N ASP A 210 7.39 -23.25 -8.67
CA ASP A 210 8.83 -23.19 -8.95
C ASP A 210 9.49 -21.86 -8.58
N TRP A 211 8.75 -20.94 -7.94
CA TRP A 211 9.28 -19.65 -7.59
C TRP A 211 10.08 -19.69 -6.30
N SER A 212 11.37 -19.33 -6.39
CA SER A 212 12.22 -19.03 -5.25
C SER A 212 11.80 -17.70 -4.60
N HIS A 213 12.41 -17.36 -3.47
CA HIS A 213 12.22 -16.08 -2.80
C HIS A 213 12.46 -14.89 -3.74
N GLU A 214 13.60 -14.91 -4.43
CA GLU A 214 14.01 -13.87 -5.34
C GLU A 214 13.06 -13.76 -6.54
N ILE A 215 12.73 -14.89 -7.18
CA ILE A 215 11.78 -14.92 -8.31
C ILE A 215 10.42 -14.37 -7.88
N THR A 216 9.96 -14.71 -6.67
CA THR A 216 8.70 -14.17 -6.13
C THR A 216 8.76 -12.65 -6.00
N CYS A 217 9.83 -12.10 -5.43
CA CYS A 217 9.99 -10.65 -5.31
C CYS A 217 10.06 -9.93 -6.67
N ILE A 218 10.63 -10.58 -7.69
CA ILE A 218 10.81 -9.99 -9.03
C ILE A 218 9.55 -10.09 -9.89
N GLN A 219 8.94 -11.29 -9.97
CA GLN A 219 7.91 -11.60 -10.96
C GLN A 219 6.47 -11.46 -10.46
N SER A 220 6.27 -11.06 -9.22
CA SER A 220 4.93 -10.88 -8.68
C SER A 220 4.12 -9.78 -9.37
N TYR A 221 4.77 -8.74 -9.88
CA TYR A 221 4.11 -7.52 -10.37
C TYR A 221 3.72 -7.62 -11.85
N SER A 222 3.04 -8.71 -12.23
CA SER A 222 2.51 -8.88 -13.59
C SER A 222 1.32 -7.98 -13.86
N THR A 223 1.08 -7.66 -15.14
CA THR A 223 -0.07 -6.83 -15.57
C THR A 223 -1.39 -7.35 -15.00
N ALA A 224 -1.63 -8.66 -15.00
CA ALA A 224 -2.88 -9.22 -14.50
C ALA A 224 -3.09 -8.96 -13.00
N ARG A 225 -2.05 -9.10 -12.17
CA ARG A 225 -2.12 -8.84 -10.73
C ARG A 225 -2.24 -7.34 -10.44
N LEU A 226 -1.49 -6.51 -11.17
CA LEU A 226 -1.57 -5.06 -11.05
C LEU A 226 -2.96 -4.53 -11.48
N ASN A 227 -3.57 -5.09 -12.53
CA ASN A 227 -4.96 -4.77 -12.90
C ASN A 227 -5.91 -5.01 -11.71
N TRP A 228 -5.76 -6.12 -11.00
CA TRP A 228 -6.60 -6.39 -9.84
C TRP A 228 -6.36 -5.37 -8.72
N VAL A 229 -5.09 -5.06 -8.40
CA VAL A 229 -4.76 -4.09 -7.33
C VAL A 229 -5.31 -2.71 -7.64
N PHE A 230 -5.09 -2.20 -8.85
CA PHE A 230 -5.51 -0.85 -9.25
C PHE A 230 -7.01 -0.72 -9.59
N ALA A 231 -7.75 -1.84 -9.65
CA ALA A 231 -9.20 -1.82 -9.77
C ALA A 231 -9.93 -1.44 -8.47
N HIS A 232 -9.23 -1.42 -7.34
CA HIS A 232 -9.80 -1.08 -6.04
C HIS A 232 -9.65 0.41 -5.74
N SER A 233 -10.63 0.94 -5.02
CA SER A 233 -10.58 2.26 -4.40
C SER A 233 -11.05 2.17 -2.94
N ASN A 234 -10.57 3.06 -2.09
CA ASN A 234 -11.03 3.13 -0.71
C ASN A 234 -12.30 3.99 -0.63
N GLU A 235 -13.45 3.39 -0.88
CA GLU A 235 -14.75 4.08 -0.91
C GLU A 235 -15.11 4.77 0.40
N LEU A 236 -14.55 4.32 1.53
CA LEU A 236 -14.78 4.94 2.83
C LEU A 236 -14.20 6.36 2.93
N VAL A 237 -13.24 6.69 2.08
CA VAL A 237 -12.69 8.06 2.00
C VAL A 237 -13.59 8.94 1.15
N ASN A 238 -14.10 8.41 0.04
CA ASN A 238 -14.99 9.15 -0.86
C ASN A 238 -16.38 9.41 -0.27
N GLY A 239 -16.87 8.52 0.59
CA GLY A 239 -18.16 8.68 1.27
C GLY A 239 -18.25 9.88 2.22
N ILE A 240 -17.11 10.53 2.56
CA ILE A 240 -17.09 11.73 3.38
C ILE A 240 -17.25 12.99 2.51
N GLU A 241 -16.71 13.01 1.31
CA GLU A 241 -16.86 14.15 0.39
C GLU A 241 -18.25 14.22 -0.23
N SER A 242 -18.90 13.07 -0.48
CA SER A 242 -20.26 13.05 -1.05
C SER A 242 -21.36 13.51 -0.09
N VAL A 243 -21.10 13.57 1.22
CA VAL A 243 -22.05 14.13 2.21
C VAL A 243 -22.01 15.66 2.23
N TYR A 244 -20.90 16.25 1.76
CA TYR A 244 -20.76 17.70 1.63
C TYR A 244 -20.57 18.04 0.15
N GLY A 245 -21.69 17.99 -0.62
CA GLY A 245 -21.72 18.49 -2.01
C GLY A 245 -21.22 19.93 -2.08
N GLU A 246 -20.50 20.26 -3.15
CA GLU A 246 -20.02 21.63 -3.40
C GLU A 246 -21.14 22.65 -3.15
N GLY A 247 -20.92 23.56 -2.19
CA GLY A 247 -21.82 24.69 -1.92
C GLY A 247 -22.70 24.62 -0.66
N GLN A 248 -22.66 23.54 0.13
CA GLN A 248 -23.33 23.53 1.43
C GLN A 248 -22.35 23.98 2.53
N THR A 249 -22.47 25.25 2.93
CA THR A 249 -21.90 25.73 4.20
C THR A 249 -22.48 24.91 5.34
N LEU A 250 -21.60 24.38 6.20
CA LEU A 250 -22.00 23.74 7.46
C LEU A 250 -23.09 24.63 8.15
N PRO A 251 -24.19 24.01 8.60
CA PRO A 251 -25.10 24.76 9.48
C PRO A 251 -24.31 25.25 10.68
N SER A 252 -24.38 26.55 10.95
CA SER A 252 -23.74 27.24 12.08
C SER A 252 -24.33 26.81 13.43
N ASP A 253 -25.06 25.72 13.49
CA ASP A 253 -25.74 25.26 14.68
C ASP A 253 -24.79 24.44 15.56
N ALA A 254 -24.37 25.02 16.67
CA ALA A 254 -23.50 24.40 17.66
C ALA A 254 -24.05 23.08 18.26
N SER A 255 -25.34 22.80 18.05
CA SER A 255 -26.01 21.55 18.48
C SER A 255 -25.73 20.36 17.58
N ALA A 256 -25.24 20.56 16.33
CA ALA A 256 -24.89 19.50 15.41
C ALA A 256 -23.47 18.92 15.63
N SER A 257 -22.64 19.61 16.42
CA SER A 257 -21.24 19.25 16.63
C SER A 257 -21.00 17.95 17.41
N ASP A 258 -21.96 17.49 18.20
CA ASP A 258 -21.83 16.30 19.06
C ASP A 258 -22.56 15.05 18.49
N ALA A 259 -22.99 15.11 17.25
CA ALA A 259 -23.67 14.01 16.60
C ALA A 259 -22.70 12.92 16.12
N TRP A 260 -23.10 11.68 16.35
CA TRP A 260 -22.41 10.49 15.86
C TRP A 260 -23.11 9.94 14.62
N TYR A 261 -22.33 9.46 13.66
CA TYR A 261 -22.85 8.86 12.44
C TYR A 261 -22.14 7.55 12.14
N THR A 262 -22.85 6.59 11.59
CA THR A 262 -22.22 5.44 10.94
C THR A 262 -21.43 5.90 9.71
N LEU A 263 -20.57 5.06 9.17
CA LEU A 263 -19.89 5.33 7.88
C LEU A 263 -20.85 5.49 6.69
N MET A 264 -22.10 4.99 6.84
CA MET A 264 -23.18 5.14 5.86
C MET A 264 -23.94 6.46 6.03
N GLY A 265 -23.46 7.37 6.88
CA GLY A 265 -24.10 8.68 7.13
C GLY A 265 -25.36 8.63 8.00
N VAL A 266 -25.70 7.46 8.57
CA VAL A 266 -26.84 7.33 9.47
C VAL A 266 -26.50 7.89 10.84
N ARG A 267 -27.25 8.89 11.31
CA ARG A 267 -27.08 9.47 12.65
C ARG A 267 -27.43 8.41 13.70
N VAL A 268 -26.55 8.25 14.68
CA VAL A 268 -26.72 7.31 15.81
C VAL A 268 -26.51 8.05 17.14
N SER A 269 -27.01 7.48 18.22
CA SER A 269 -26.59 7.87 19.56
C SER A 269 -25.11 7.55 19.77
N LYS A 270 -24.46 8.12 20.80
CA LYS A 270 -23.07 7.77 21.13
C LYS A 270 -22.92 6.24 21.14
N PRO A 271 -22.10 5.69 20.23
CA PRO A 271 -22.05 4.24 20.08
C PRO A 271 -21.45 3.56 21.31
N SER A 272 -22.05 2.47 21.73
CA SER A 272 -21.51 1.54 22.74
C SER A 272 -21.00 0.24 22.13
N ALA A 273 -21.33 -0.03 20.87
CA ALA A 273 -20.82 -1.17 20.13
C ALA A 273 -19.45 -0.85 19.49
N PRO A 274 -18.52 -1.80 19.50
CA PRO A 274 -17.26 -1.64 18.77
C PRO A 274 -17.52 -1.36 17.29
N GLY A 275 -16.78 -0.42 16.72
CA GLY A 275 -16.94 -0.05 15.33
C GLY A 275 -16.31 1.28 14.97
N LEU A 276 -16.35 1.63 13.68
CA LEU A 276 -15.88 2.91 13.17
C LEU A 276 -17.09 3.82 12.94
N TYR A 277 -17.01 5.04 13.49
CA TYR A 277 -18.06 6.04 13.44
C TYR A 277 -17.48 7.40 13.04
N LEU A 278 -18.34 8.33 12.64
CA LEU A 278 -17.99 9.72 12.40
C LEU A 278 -18.48 10.56 13.59
N HIS A 279 -17.59 11.38 14.17
CA HIS A 279 -17.90 12.32 15.24
C HIS A 279 -17.04 13.57 15.07
N HIS A 280 -17.66 14.75 15.12
CA HIS A 280 -17.00 16.03 14.84
C HIS A 280 -16.26 16.06 13.48
N GLY A 281 -16.82 15.42 12.44
CA GLY A 281 -16.18 15.30 11.13
C GLY A 281 -14.91 14.43 11.09
N LYS A 282 -14.63 13.65 12.14
CA LYS A 282 -13.48 12.76 12.25
C LYS A 282 -13.94 11.32 12.41
N LYS A 283 -13.18 10.38 11.88
CA LYS A 283 -13.36 8.95 12.11
C LYS A 283 -12.95 8.61 13.54
N VAL A 284 -13.82 7.95 14.28
CA VAL A 284 -13.60 7.53 15.68
C VAL A 284 -13.83 6.04 15.78
N VAL A 285 -12.82 5.31 16.26
CA VAL A 285 -12.94 3.88 16.58
C VAL A 285 -13.50 3.77 18.00
N VAL A 286 -14.68 3.15 18.14
CA VAL A 286 -15.22 2.72 19.43
C VAL A 286 -14.76 1.29 19.64
N LYS A 287 -14.10 1.01 20.77
CA LYS A 287 -13.58 -0.31 21.15
C LYS A 287 -14.56 -1.05 22.03
#